data_0dc85ec2adbfb1ab09ce92e02c75e711
#
_entry.id   0dc85ec2adbfb1ab09ce92e02c75e711
#
_cell.length_a   1.000
_cell.length_b   1.000
_cell.length_c   1.000
_cell.angle_alpha   90.00
_cell.angle_beta   90.00
_cell.angle_gamma   90.00
#
_symmetry.space_group_name_H-M   'P 1'
#
loop_
_entity.id
_entity.type
_entity.pdbx_description
1 polymer ?
#
loop_
_entity_poly.entity_id
_entity_poly.type
_entity_poly.pdbx_seq_one_letter_code
_entity_poly.pdbx_strand_id
1 'polypeptide(L)'
;MSIDIITALAAIASCIISAVNLYSTYRLTKYTVQATHDLESEKLFFHAKTEAYRAFLSTASEYMADPSAENTLRMNADCSYAVLFSSPKTQDALSTYGKSMILSMSDPDSKGLSDEFVRAQIAAMHAMQEELSMTMHPTPLK
;
A
#
# COMPACT_ATOMS: atom_id res chain seq x y z
N MET A 1 58.45 3.71 37.00
CA MET A 1 57.33 2.78 37.29
C MET A 1 55.93 3.41 37.27
N SER A 2 55.72 4.65 37.76
CA SER A 2 54.38 5.26 37.77
C SER A 2 53.85 5.72 36.39
N ILE A 3 54.75 6.15 35.50
CA ILE A 3 54.37 6.64 34.13
C ILE A 3 53.87 5.50 33.27
N ASP A 4 54.47 4.31 33.34
CA ASP A 4 54.04 3.14 32.57
C ASP A 4 52.63 2.65 32.96
N ILE A 5 52.30 2.72 34.24
CA ILE A 5 50.99 2.35 34.75
C ILE A 5 49.90 3.31 34.26
N ILE A 6 50.20 4.61 34.26
CA ILE A 6 49.24 5.67 33.78
C ILE A 6 49.01 5.47 32.27
N THR A 7 50.04 5.20 31.49
CA THR A 7 49.94 4.96 30.05
C THR A 7 49.13 3.70 29.76
N ALA A 8 49.34 2.62 30.51
CA ALA A 8 48.58 1.38 30.38
C ALA A 8 47.08 1.60 30.71
N LEU A 9 46.78 2.33 31.79
CA LEU A 9 45.40 2.67 32.17
C LEU A 9 44.71 3.54 31.12
N ALA A 10 45.40 4.54 30.57
CA ALA A 10 44.89 5.37 29.50
C ALA A 10 44.60 4.56 28.21
N ALA A 11 45.47 3.62 27.87
CA ALA A 11 45.23 2.75 26.72
C ALA A 11 43.99 1.82 26.90
N ILE A 12 43.83 1.26 28.09
CA ILE A 12 42.67 0.43 28.42
C ILE A 12 41.39 1.25 28.37
N ALA A 13 41.37 2.45 28.95
CA ALA A 13 40.20 3.36 28.90
C ALA A 13 39.85 3.73 27.47
N SER A 14 40.83 4.03 26.63
CA SER A 14 40.63 4.33 25.20
C SER A 14 40.04 3.14 24.44
N CYS A 15 40.49 1.92 24.69
CA CYS A 15 39.95 0.72 24.11
C CYS A 15 38.49 0.49 24.50
N ILE A 16 38.15 0.69 25.77
CA ILE A 16 36.74 0.57 26.26
C ILE A 16 35.86 1.60 25.60
N ILE A 17 36.27 2.87 25.55
CA ILE A 17 35.50 3.93 24.90
C ILE A 17 35.28 3.62 23.40
N SER A 18 36.33 3.14 22.72
CA SER A 18 36.24 2.76 21.31
C SER A 18 35.28 1.58 21.08
N ALA A 19 35.31 0.58 21.95
CA ALA A 19 34.39 -0.56 21.88
C ALA A 19 32.93 -0.16 22.12
N VAL A 20 32.66 0.73 23.10
CA VAL A 20 31.34 1.25 23.38
C VAL A 20 30.82 2.08 22.21
N ASN A 21 31.67 2.95 21.64
CA ASN A 21 31.30 3.75 20.47
C ASN A 21 30.99 2.87 19.26
N LEU A 22 31.82 1.86 18.99
CA LEU A 22 31.57 0.93 17.89
C LEU A 22 30.27 0.16 18.06
N TYR A 23 29.99 -0.33 19.27
CA TYR A 23 28.75 -1.03 19.57
C TYR A 23 27.52 -0.12 19.43
N SER A 24 27.59 1.11 19.92
CA SER A 24 26.52 2.11 19.81
C SER A 24 26.26 2.49 18.34
N THR A 25 27.32 2.70 17.56
CA THR A 25 27.21 2.98 16.13
C THR A 25 26.60 1.82 15.38
N TYR A 26 27.01 0.59 15.67
CA TYR A 26 26.46 -0.61 15.06
C TYR A 26 24.94 -0.74 15.34
N ARG A 27 24.52 -0.54 16.59
CA ARG A 27 23.08 -0.56 16.94
C ARG A 27 22.29 0.52 16.22
N LEU A 28 22.77 1.76 16.24
CA LEU A 28 22.12 2.88 15.54
C LEU A 28 22.01 2.61 14.05
N THR A 29 23.07 2.17 13.40
CA THR A 29 23.07 1.85 11.97
C THR A 29 22.04 0.75 11.65
N LYS A 30 22.01 -0.31 12.48
CA LYS A 30 21.04 -1.40 12.29
C LYS A 30 19.59 -0.90 12.38
N TYR A 31 19.26 -0.08 13.39
CA TYR A 31 17.91 0.49 13.53
C TYR A 31 17.56 1.45 12.39
N THR A 32 18.52 2.28 11.97
CA THR A 32 18.29 3.23 10.87
C THR A 32 18.05 2.51 9.54
N VAL A 33 18.86 1.50 9.24
CA VAL A 33 18.71 0.70 8.00
C VAL A 33 17.37 -0.03 7.99
N GLN A 34 16.97 -0.62 9.12
CA GLN A 34 15.69 -1.31 9.23
C GLN A 34 14.51 -0.34 9.07
N ALA A 35 14.54 0.80 9.75
CA ALA A 35 13.50 1.82 9.62
C ALA A 35 13.41 2.41 8.19
N THR A 36 14.55 2.58 7.53
CA THR A 36 14.58 3.05 6.13
C THR A 36 13.99 2.00 5.19
N HIS A 37 14.35 0.74 5.37
CA HIS A 37 13.81 -0.37 4.57
C HIS A 37 12.29 -0.51 4.73
N ASP A 38 11.78 -0.38 5.97
CA ASP A 38 10.35 -0.46 6.26
C ASP A 38 9.60 0.71 5.59
N LEU A 39 10.14 1.93 5.65
CA LEU A 39 9.59 3.11 4.98
C LEU A 39 9.59 2.99 3.45
N GLU A 40 10.65 2.44 2.87
CA GLU A 40 10.72 2.22 1.41
C GLU A 40 9.72 1.15 0.97
N SER A 41 9.59 0.06 1.72
CA SER A 41 8.61 -0.99 1.46
C SER A 41 7.18 -0.46 1.53
N GLU A 42 6.86 0.38 2.53
CA GLU A 42 5.56 1.01 2.67
C GLU A 42 5.24 1.95 1.50
N LYS A 43 6.21 2.77 1.08
CA LYS A 43 6.06 3.65 -0.10
C LYS A 43 5.83 2.86 -1.39
N LEU A 44 6.60 1.80 -1.61
CA LEU A 44 6.45 0.93 -2.79
C LEU A 44 5.09 0.25 -2.79
N PHE A 45 4.62 -0.26 -1.64
CA PHE A 45 3.31 -0.86 -1.51
C PHE A 45 2.19 0.16 -1.78
N PHE A 46 2.30 1.36 -1.22
CA PHE A 46 1.34 2.45 -1.46
C PHE A 46 1.29 2.84 -2.94
N HIS A 47 2.45 2.95 -3.59
CA HIS A 47 2.52 3.26 -5.02
C HIS A 47 1.87 2.15 -5.85
N ALA A 48 2.21 0.89 -5.60
CA ALA A 48 1.63 -0.26 -6.30
C ALA A 48 0.10 -0.34 -6.12
N LYS A 49 -0.40 -0.09 -4.90
CA LYS A 49 -1.84 -0.01 -4.60
C LYS A 49 -2.53 1.11 -5.40
N THR A 50 -1.94 2.29 -5.41
CA THR A 50 -2.50 3.45 -6.14
C THR A 50 -2.57 3.18 -7.64
N GLU A 51 -1.52 2.60 -8.23
CA GLU A 51 -1.51 2.22 -9.64
C GLU A 51 -2.52 1.12 -9.95
N ALA A 52 -2.68 0.13 -9.07
CA ALA A 52 -3.68 -0.93 -9.24
C ALA A 52 -5.12 -0.36 -9.27
N TYR A 53 -5.44 0.56 -8.36
CA TYR A 53 -6.75 1.21 -8.34
C TYR A 53 -6.98 2.08 -9.56
N ARG A 54 -5.96 2.81 -10.00
CA ARG A 54 -6.03 3.64 -11.19
C ARG A 54 -6.24 2.80 -12.45
N ALA A 55 -5.50 1.72 -12.62
CA ALA A 55 -5.63 0.80 -13.75
C ALA A 55 -7.05 0.21 -13.81
N PHE A 56 -7.56 -0.28 -12.68
CA PHE A 56 -8.92 -0.82 -12.60
C PHE A 56 -9.99 0.22 -12.99
N LEU A 57 -9.91 1.46 -12.49
CA LEU A 57 -10.87 2.51 -12.83
C LEU A 57 -10.79 2.89 -14.31
N SER A 58 -9.60 2.89 -14.91
CA SER A 58 -9.42 3.15 -16.35
C SER A 58 -10.07 2.06 -17.19
N THR A 59 -9.76 0.80 -16.92
CA THR A 59 -10.30 -0.33 -17.68
C THR A 59 -11.80 -0.54 -17.46
N ALA A 60 -12.33 -0.22 -16.27
CA ALA A 60 -13.76 -0.19 -16.02
C ALA A 60 -14.45 0.88 -16.89
N SER A 61 -13.85 2.06 -17.04
CA SER A 61 -14.37 3.11 -17.92
C SER A 61 -14.30 2.71 -19.40
N GLU A 62 -13.22 2.07 -19.83
CA GLU A 62 -13.06 1.55 -21.19
C GLU A 62 -14.12 0.47 -21.49
N TYR A 63 -14.35 -0.45 -20.56
CA TYR A 63 -15.40 -1.48 -20.69
C TYR A 63 -16.80 -0.87 -20.80
N MET A 64 -17.10 0.17 -20.05
CA MET A 64 -18.38 0.86 -20.14
C MET A 64 -18.60 1.54 -21.50
N ALA A 65 -17.53 2.04 -22.12
CA ALA A 65 -17.58 2.66 -23.44
C ALA A 65 -17.69 1.63 -24.57
N ASP A 66 -17.02 0.50 -24.42
CA ASP A 66 -16.99 -0.62 -25.40
C ASP A 66 -16.93 -1.97 -24.66
N PRO A 67 -18.05 -2.66 -24.45
CA PRO A 67 -18.14 -3.94 -23.75
C PRO A 67 -17.67 -5.13 -24.61
N SER A 68 -16.47 -5.02 -25.17
CA SER A 68 -15.84 -6.08 -25.93
C SER A 68 -15.28 -7.19 -25.02
N ALA A 69 -15.05 -8.38 -25.59
CA ALA A 69 -14.43 -9.48 -24.86
C ALA A 69 -13.02 -9.12 -24.37
N GLU A 70 -12.27 -8.32 -25.14
CA GLU A 70 -10.94 -7.85 -24.77
C GLU A 70 -11.00 -6.92 -23.56
N ASN A 71 -11.88 -5.92 -23.57
CA ASN A 71 -12.05 -4.99 -22.46
C ASN A 71 -12.57 -5.71 -21.20
N THR A 72 -13.41 -6.74 -21.35
CA THR A 72 -13.85 -7.59 -20.24
C THR A 72 -12.67 -8.30 -19.58
N LEU A 73 -11.78 -8.89 -20.37
CA LEU A 73 -10.61 -9.60 -19.85
C LEU A 73 -9.64 -8.63 -19.14
N ARG A 74 -9.37 -7.48 -19.73
CA ARG A 74 -8.51 -6.44 -19.14
C ARG A 74 -9.08 -5.94 -17.81
N MET A 75 -10.36 -5.58 -17.78
CA MET A 75 -11.03 -5.14 -16.57
C MET A 75 -10.99 -6.20 -15.45
N ASN A 76 -11.23 -7.46 -15.77
CA ASN A 76 -11.14 -8.56 -14.79
C ASN A 76 -9.72 -8.75 -14.26
N ALA A 77 -8.71 -8.62 -15.10
CA ALA A 77 -7.31 -8.71 -14.69
C ALA A 77 -6.94 -7.57 -13.74
N ASP A 78 -7.30 -6.32 -14.08
CA ASP A 78 -7.00 -5.16 -13.27
C ASP A 78 -7.83 -5.14 -11.97
N CYS A 79 -9.08 -5.63 -12.00
CA CYS A 79 -9.88 -5.85 -10.80
C CYS A 79 -9.21 -6.84 -9.85
N SER A 80 -8.75 -7.97 -10.38
CA SER A 80 -8.03 -8.99 -9.59
C SER A 80 -6.75 -8.42 -9.00
N TYR A 81 -6.02 -7.61 -9.76
CA TYR A 81 -4.82 -6.93 -9.29
C TYR A 81 -5.13 -5.91 -8.19
N ALA A 82 -6.16 -5.09 -8.35
CA ALA A 82 -6.62 -4.15 -7.33
C ALA A 82 -7.03 -4.85 -6.02
N VAL A 83 -7.72 -5.99 -6.11
CA VAL A 83 -8.14 -6.80 -4.96
C VAL A 83 -6.95 -7.29 -4.14
N LEU A 84 -5.80 -7.61 -4.74
CA LEU A 84 -4.59 -8.05 -4.02
C LEU A 84 -4.05 -7.01 -3.02
N PHE A 85 -4.26 -5.73 -3.30
CA PHE A 85 -3.80 -4.62 -2.45
C PHE A 85 -4.89 -4.07 -1.53
N SER A 86 -6.11 -4.59 -1.63
CA SER A 86 -7.29 -4.04 -0.95
C SER A 86 -7.54 -4.69 0.40
N SER A 87 -8.05 -3.89 1.35
CA SER A 87 -8.66 -4.40 2.57
C SER A 87 -9.95 -5.17 2.27
N PRO A 88 -10.42 -6.05 3.17
CA PRO A 88 -11.66 -6.79 2.98
C PRO A 88 -12.87 -5.90 2.64
N LYS A 89 -12.96 -4.72 3.27
CA LYS A 89 -14.01 -3.74 2.99
C LYS A 89 -13.99 -3.26 1.54
N THR A 90 -12.80 -2.94 1.04
CA THR A 90 -12.62 -2.47 -0.34
C THR A 90 -12.82 -3.60 -1.34
N GLN A 91 -12.40 -4.84 -1.00
CA GLN A 91 -12.65 -6.03 -1.83
C GLN A 91 -14.15 -6.26 -2.05
N ASP A 92 -14.96 -6.17 -1.00
CA ASP A 92 -16.41 -6.32 -1.08
C ASP A 92 -17.03 -5.22 -1.95
N ALA A 93 -16.57 -3.98 -1.80
CA ALA A 93 -17.04 -2.86 -2.60
C ALA A 93 -16.68 -3.01 -4.10
N LEU A 94 -15.45 -3.43 -4.41
CA LEU A 94 -14.99 -3.71 -5.78
C LEU A 94 -15.77 -4.87 -6.42
N SER A 95 -16.01 -5.95 -5.66
CA SER A 95 -16.79 -7.10 -6.11
C SER A 95 -18.24 -6.70 -6.42
N THR A 96 -18.86 -5.90 -5.57
CA THR A 96 -20.23 -5.40 -5.75
C THR A 96 -20.31 -4.50 -6.97
N TYR A 97 -19.33 -3.61 -7.15
CA TYR A 97 -19.25 -2.73 -8.32
C TYR A 97 -19.11 -3.54 -9.62
N GLY A 98 -18.21 -4.51 -9.68
CA GLY A 98 -18.03 -5.36 -10.86
C GLY A 98 -19.30 -6.14 -11.23
N LYS A 99 -19.99 -6.71 -10.22
CA LYS A 99 -21.26 -7.43 -10.44
C LYS A 99 -22.36 -6.51 -10.97
N SER A 100 -22.57 -5.35 -10.33
CA SER A 100 -23.60 -4.40 -10.75
C SER A 100 -23.34 -3.82 -12.13
N MET A 101 -22.07 -3.64 -12.50
CA MET A 101 -21.67 -3.20 -13.84
C MET A 101 -22.08 -4.23 -14.90
N ILE A 102 -21.75 -5.50 -14.71
CA ILE A 102 -22.12 -6.58 -15.64
C ILE A 102 -23.64 -6.68 -15.77
N LEU A 103 -24.37 -6.63 -14.65
CA LEU A 103 -25.83 -6.68 -14.66
C LEU A 103 -26.46 -5.50 -15.39
N SER A 104 -26.00 -4.27 -15.13
CA SER A 104 -26.45 -3.06 -15.80
C SER A 104 -26.25 -3.11 -17.31
N MET A 105 -25.16 -3.70 -17.78
CA MET A 105 -24.90 -3.84 -19.20
C MET A 105 -25.69 -4.99 -19.86
N SER A 106 -26.11 -5.97 -19.07
CA SER A 106 -26.97 -7.06 -19.58
C SER A 106 -28.41 -6.63 -19.81
N ASP A 107 -28.90 -5.60 -19.09
CA ASP A 107 -30.23 -5.01 -19.23
C ASP A 107 -30.15 -3.48 -19.09
N PRO A 108 -29.74 -2.78 -20.17
CA PRO A 108 -29.53 -1.34 -20.15
C PRO A 108 -30.80 -0.51 -19.90
N ASP A 109 -31.97 -1.08 -20.21
CA ASP A 109 -33.24 -0.40 -20.05
C ASP A 109 -33.82 -0.48 -18.62
N SER A 110 -33.16 -1.29 -17.76
CA SER A 110 -33.54 -1.40 -16.35
C SER A 110 -33.02 -0.24 -15.53
N LYS A 111 -33.90 0.72 -15.22
CA LYS A 111 -33.56 1.86 -14.38
C LYS A 111 -33.05 1.44 -12.98
N GLY A 112 -33.61 0.36 -12.43
CA GLY A 112 -33.18 -0.16 -11.12
C GLY A 112 -31.74 -0.65 -11.11
N LEU A 113 -31.30 -1.37 -12.15
CA LEU A 113 -29.93 -1.85 -12.31
C LEU A 113 -28.96 -0.71 -12.55
N SER A 114 -29.37 0.33 -13.29
CA SER A 114 -28.56 1.53 -13.50
C SER A 114 -28.32 2.31 -12.20
N ASP A 115 -29.36 2.47 -11.38
CA ASP A 115 -29.24 3.14 -10.07
C ASP A 115 -28.38 2.34 -9.08
N GLU A 116 -28.50 1.02 -9.09
CA GLU A 116 -27.65 0.13 -8.28
C GLU A 116 -26.19 0.20 -8.69
N PHE A 117 -25.91 0.19 -9.99
CA PHE A 117 -24.56 0.37 -10.52
C PHE A 117 -23.93 1.68 -10.06
N VAL A 118 -24.62 2.80 -10.18
CA VAL A 118 -24.11 4.12 -9.75
C VAL A 118 -23.80 4.13 -8.26
N ARG A 119 -24.65 3.55 -7.42
CA ARG A 119 -24.40 3.44 -5.97
C ARG A 119 -23.18 2.57 -5.67
N ALA A 120 -23.06 1.43 -6.35
CA ALA A 120 -21.94 0.53 -6.17
C ALA A 120 -20.62 1.18 -6.62
N GLN A 121 -20.63 1.94 -7.72
CA GLN A 121 -19.48 2.72 -8.18
C GLN A 121 -19.03 3.75 -7.14
N ILE A 122 -19.96 4.54 -6.63
CA ILE A 122 -19.66 5.55 -5.59
C ILE A 122 -19.08 4.87 -4.34
N ALA A 123 -19.68 3.74 -3.90
CA ALA A 123 -19.22 3.01 -2.74
C ALA A 123 -17.80 2.45 -2.93
N ALA A 124 -17.48 1.91 -4.10
CA ALA A 124 -16.14 1.42 -4.43
C ALA A 124 -15.10 2.55 -4.45
N MET A 125 -15.43 3.68 -5.07
CA MET A 125 -14.54 4.85 -5.09
C MET A 125 -14.29 5.40 -3.68
N HIS A 126 -15.31 5.50 -2.84
CA HIS A 126 -15.17 5.91 -1.44
C HIS A 126 -14.31 4.95 -0.64
N ALA A 127 -14.51 3.64 -0.79
CA ALA A 127 -13.71 2.64 -0.09
C ALA A 127 -12.23 2.71 -0.47
N MET A 128 -11.90 2.84 -1.77
CA MET A 128 -10.54 3.02 -2.26
C MET A 128 -9.91 4.32 -1.73
N GLN A 129 -10.65 5.43 -1.76
CA GLN A 129 -10.16 6.72 -1.30
C GLN A 129 -9.90 6.71 0.22
N GLU A 130 -10.81 6.15 1.01
CA GLU A 130 -10.65 6.00 2.46
C GLU A 130 -9.40 5.17 2.78
N GLU A 131 -9.21 4.06 2.10
CA GLU A 131 -8.07 3.18 2.29
C GLU A 131 -6.74 3.84 1.92
N LEU A 132 -6.68 4.60 0.84
CA LEU A 132 -5.49 5.37 0.47
C LEU A 132 -5.19 6.48 1.48
N SER A 133 -6.22 7.15 2.02
CA SER A 133 -6.05 8.20 3.02
C SER A 133 -5.53 7.66 4.36
N MET A 134 -5.98 6.48 4.78
CA MET A 134 -5.49 5.81 5.99
C MET A 134 -4.01 5.41 5.88
N THR A 135 -3.57 5.03 4.68
CA THR A 135 -2.18 4.66 4.42
C THR A 135 -1.25 5.89 4.45
N MET A 136 -1.75 7.06 4.07
CA MET A 136 -0.98 8.32 4.13
C MET A 136 -0.80 8.88 5.55
N HIS A 137 -1.71 8.55 6.46
CA HIS A 137 -1.69 9.03 7.85
C HIS A 137 -1.80 7.84 8.80
N PRO A 138 -0.72 7.04 8.96
CA PRO A 138 -0.75 5.96 9.94
C PRO A 138 -1.00 6.58 11.32
N THR A 139 -2.08 6.16 11.96
CA THR A 139 -2.41 6.61 13.33
C THR A 139 -1.24 6.24 14.23
N PRO A 140 -0.63 7.20 14.98
CA PRO A 140 0.47 6.86 15.87
C PRO A 140 -0.01 5.81 16.87
N LEU A 141 0.71 4.69 16.94
CA LEU A 141 0.50 3.64 17.93
C LEU A 141 0.59 4.26 19.33
N LYS A 142 -0.49 4.17 20.09
CA LYS A 142 -0.55 4.55 21.50
C LYS A 142 0.22 3.59 22.39
#